data_3e5d96fdb55f6ee95f63662250ab30d8
#
_entry.id   3e5d96fdb55f6ee95f63662250ab30d8
#
_cell.length_a   1.000
_cell.length_b   1.000
_cell.length_c   1.000
_cell.angle_alpha   90.00
_cell.angle_beta   90.00
_cell.angle_gamma   90.00
#
_symmetry.space_group_name_H-M   'P 1'
#
loop_
_entity.id
_entity.type
_entity.pdbx_description
1 polymer ?
#
loop_
_entity_poly.entity_id
_entity_poly.type
_entity_poly.pdbx_seq_one_letter_code
_entity_poly.pdbx_strand_id
1 'polypeptide(L)'
;MFLTQNTAERLLADDLVIRIDPRSVTHEVGPKKPVTRPAKKLVQSLLPFAPRIRKRAADFLDSLHPFALSAVLYPTPRPIEENDKYRKVEDLVRNVEDYTSSRWFHSLMQDLSCRGQARHKKILMLSETDIHRFFLEYACPLIHSLQRDGYLEDLTSPGTVLIGADGEIHKAGSATHRFFIARCLGVNPVSVRVVGVHHGWLRARGITPNSDDVLQRIPSAIQALSPERHTLPPVS
;
A
#
# COMPACT_ATOMS: atom_id res chain seq x y z
N MET A 1 -16.30 19.30 10.74
CA MET A 1 -14.83 19.50 10.52
C MET A 1 -14.39 18.64 9.33
N PHE A 2 -13.59 19.18 8.40
CA PHE A 2 -13.08 18.39 7.26
C PHE A 2 -11.93 17.48 7.73
N LEU A 3 -12.15 16.15 7.74
CA LEU A 3 -11.15 15.19 8.18
C LEU A 3 -10.18 14.87 7.05
N THR A 4 -8.94 15.35 7.18
CA THR A 4 -7.86 14.97 6.25
C THR A 4 -7.23 13.65 6.63
N GLN A 5 -6.60 12.98 5.67
CA GLN A 5 -5.86 11.74 5.92
C GLN A 5 -4.76 11.93 6.98
N ASN A 6 -3.98 13.01 6.88
CA ASN A 6 -2.93 13.31 7.86
C ASN A 6 -3.49 13.51 9.28
N THR A 7 -4.64 14.19 9.40
CA THR A 7 -5.31 14.37 10.70
C THR A 7 -5.82 13.04 11.25
N ALA A 8 -6.45 12.21 10.41
CA ALA A 8 -6.90 10.88 10.80
C ALA A 8 -5.72 10.01 11.25
N GLU A 9 -4.65 9.94 10.46
CA GLU A 9 -3.44 9.16 10.81
C GLU A 9 -2.81 9.62 12.14
N ARG A 10 -2.82 10.93 12.44
CA ARG A 10 -2.28 11.48 13.68
C ARG A 10 -3.16 11.21 14.90
N LEU A 11 -4.49 11.33 14.75
CA LEU A 11 -5.42 11.24 15.88
C LEU A 11 -5.85 9.81 16.19
N LEU A 12 -5.96 8.96 15.17
CA LEU A 12 -6.45 7.59 15.28
C LEU A 12 -5.32 6.54 15.25
N ALA A 13 -4.12 6.94 14.81
CA ALA A 13 -2.90 6.12 14.85
C ALA A 13 -3.12 4.62 14.59
N ASP A 14 -3.05 3.81 15.66
CA ASP A 14 -3.16 2.34 15.59
C ASP A 14 -4.61 1.85 15.42
N ASP A 15 -5.60 2.67 15.75
CA ASP A 15 -7.02 2.37 15.48
C ASP A 15 -7.32 2.25 13.98
N LEU A 16 -6.48 2.82 13.12
CA LEU A 16 -6.55 2.65 11.67
C LEU A 16 -5.85 1.38 11.17
N VAL A 17 -5.19 0.61 12.03
CA VAL A 17 -4.51 -0.62 11.65
C VAL A 17 -5.44 -1.81 11.89
N ILE A 18 -5.63 -2.61 10.86
CA ILE A 18 -6.41 -3.85 10.90
C ILE A 18 -5.56 -5.03 10.42
N ARG A 19 -5.90 -6.23 10.87
CA ARG A 19 -5.29 -7.48 10.45
C ARG A 19 -6.21 -8.19 9.48
N ILE A 20 -5.71 -8.59 8.32
CA ILE A 20 -6.50 -9.17 7.24
C ILE A 20 -5.79 -10.35 6.59
N ASP A 21 -6.55 -11.23 5.94
CA ASP A 21 -5.98 -12.17 4.96
C ASP A 21 -5.67 -11.38 3.66
N PRO A 22 -4.40 -11.29 3.21
CA PRO A 22 -4.06 -10.55 2.00
C PRO A 22 -4.69 -11.15 0.74
N ARG A 23 -5.15 -12.41 0.77
CA ARG A 23 -5.85 -13.07 -0.34
C ARG A 23 -7.29 -12.60 -0.48
N SER A 24 -7.91 -12.10 0.59
CA SER A 24 -9.25 -11.49 0.53
C SER A 24 -9.27 -10.16 -0.22
N VAL A 25 -8.11 -9.51 -0.36
CA VAL A 25 -7.98 -8.24 -1.09
C VAL A 25 -7.74 -8.53 -2.57
N THR A 26 -8.77 -8.44 -3.37
CA THR A 26 -8.73 -8.78 -4.82
C THR A 26 -8.43 -7.59 -5.71
N HIS A 27 -8.61 -6.35 -5.22
CA HIS A 27 -8.44 -5.14 -6.01
C HIS A 27 -7.40 -4.18 -5.42
N GLU A 28 -6.81 -3.39 -6.29
CA GLU A 28 -5.96 -2.27 -5.92
C GLU A 28 -6.48 -0.95 -6.48
N VAL A 29 -6.10 0.16 -5.85
CA VAL A 29 -6.50 1.52 -6.24
C VAL A 29 -5.30 2.44 -6.51
N GLY A 30 -4.11 1.87 -6.60
CA GLY A 30 -2.87 2.61 -6.93
C GLY A 30 -2.35 3.47 -5.78
N PRO A 31 -2.20 4.80 -5.93
CA PRO A 31 -1.48 5.63 -4.97
C PRO A 31 -2.24 5.83 -3.65
N LYS A 32 -1.48 5.98 -2.54
CA LYS A 32 -2.01 6.30 -1.21
C LYS A 32 -2.85 7.59 -1.16
N LYS A 33 -2.51 8.59 -1.98
CA LYS A 33 -3.16 9.91 -2.05
C LYS A 33 -3.61 10.23 -3.47
N PRO A 34 -4.68 9.58 -3.97
CA PRO A 34 -5.10 9.72 -5.36
C PRO A 34 -5.56 11.14 -5.71
N VAL A 35 -6.27 11.83 -4.81
CA VAL A 35 -6.86 13.15 -5.05
C VAL A 35 -5.79 14.23 -5.26
N THR A 36 -4.74 14.24 -4.45
CA THR A 36 -3.71 15.29 -4.51
C THR A 36 -2.58 14.98 -5.49
N ARG A 37 -2.48 13.75 -5.98
CA ARG A 37 -1.41 13.32 -6.90
C ARG A 37 -1.35 14.11 -8.21
N PRO A 38 -2.46 14.43 -8.91
CA PRO A 38 -2.41 15.24 -10.13
C PRO A 38 -1.84 16.64 -9.89
N ALA A 39 -2.31 17.33 -8.83
CA ALA A 39 -1.82 18.65 -8.45
C ALA A 39 -0.32 18.63 -8.10
N LYS A 40 0.15 17.59 -7.41
CA LYS A 40 1.59 17.41 -7.12
C LYS A 40 2.42 17.22 -8.38
N LYS A 41 1.94 16.46 -9.35
CA LYS A 41 2.63 16.32 -10.64
C LYS A 41 2.72 17.65 -11.37
N LEU A 42 1.65 18.45 -11.35
CA LEU A 42 1.65 19.79 -11.95
C LEU A 42 2.67 20.71 -11.26
N VAL A 43 2.69 20.74 -9.92
CA VAL A 43 3.71 21.51 -9.16
C VAL A 43 5.14 21.04 -9.50
N GLN A 44 5.35 19.75 -9.67
CA GLN A 44 6.64 19.20 -10.05
C GLN A 44 7.10 19.63 -11.43
N SER A 45 6.18 19.75 -12.40
CA SER A 45 6.49 20.20 -13.75
C SER A 45 6.69 21.71 -13.86
N LEU A 46 5.96 22.51 -13.06
CA LEU A 46 6.06 23.97 -13.08
C LEU A 46 7.27 24.52 -12.32
N LEU A 47 7.80 23.78 -11.35
CA LEU A 47 8.90 24.24 -10.48
C LEU A 47 10.14 23.31 -10.54
N PRO A 48 10.73 23.07 -11.74
CA PRO A 48 11.84 22.12 -11.89
C PRO A 48 13.09 22.58 -11.15
N PHE A 49 13.33 23.90 -11.08
CA PHE A 49 14.57 24.48 -10.51
C PHE A 49 14.45 24.93 -9.05
N ALA A 50 13.28 24.76 -8.41
CA ALA A 50 13.03 25.20 -7.04
C ALA A 50 12.70 24.03 -6.08
N PRO A 51 13.64 23.13 -5.76
CA PRO A 51 13.36 21.87 -5.05
C PRO A 51 12.76 22.08 -3.66
N ARG A 52 13.17 23.14 -2.93
CA ARG A 52 12.63 23.46 -1.60
C ARG A 52 11.18 23.94 -1.65
N ILE A 53 10.85 24.83 -2.61
CA ILE A 53 9.47 25.34 -2.82
C ILE A 53 8.58 24.18 -3.28
N ARG A 54 9.06 23.41 -4.25
CA ARG A 54 8.36 22.22 -4.76
C ARG A 54 8.02 21.22 -3.64
N LYS A 55 8.97 20.94 -2.75
CA LYS A 55 8.75 20.05 -1.61
C LYS A 55 7.67 20.62 -0.68
N ARG A 56 7.77 21.89 -0.27
CA ARG A 56 6.77 22.53 0.60
C ARG A 56 5.37 22.53 -0.02
N ALA A 57 5.26 22.87 -1.31
CA ALA A 57 3.98 22.85 -2.02
C ALA A 57 3.41 21.42 -2.11
N ALA A 58 4.24 20.42 -2.37
CA ALA A 58 3.83 19.02 -2.39
C ALA A 58 3.37 18.54 -1.00
N ASP A 59 4.07 18.88 0.06
CA ASP A 59 3.73 18.53 1.45
C ASP A 59 2.41 19.23 1.88
N PHE A 60 2.21 20.49 1.48
CA PHE A 60 0.96 21.21 1.69
C PHE A 60 -0.21 20.55 0.98
N LEU A 61 -0.07 20.23 -0.31
CA LEU A 61 -1.10 19.52 -1.06
C LEU A 61 -1.44 18.17 -0.41
N ASP A 62 -0.42 17.42 0.03
CA ASP A 62 -0.63 16.15 0.72
C ASP A 62 -1.38 16.31 2.05
N SER A 63 -1.22 17.44 2.74
CA SER A 63 -1.95 17.71 3.98
C SER A 63 -3.44 17.94 3.77
N LEU A 64 -3.85 18.32 2.56
CA LEU A 64 -5.25 18.57 2.19
C LEU A 64 -5.99 17.30 1.71
N HIS A 65 -5.30 16.17 1.57
CA HIS A 65 -5.94 14.94 1.08
C HIS A 65 -7.03 14.47 2.06
N PRO A 66 -8.29 14.30 1.58
CA PRO A 66 -9.39 13.87 2.43
C PRO A 66 -9.21 12.42 2.90
N PHE A 67 -9.62 12.12 4.14
CA PHE A 67 -9.73 10.75 4.63
C PHE A 67 -10.99 10.07 4.09
N ALA A 68 -12.12 10.79 4.08
CA ALA A 68 -13.36 10.32 3.50
C ALA A 68 -13.45 10.77 2.02
N LEU A 69 -13.62 9.82 1.10
CA LEU A 69 -13.63 10.02 -0.34
C LEU A 69 -15.04 9.89 -0.91
N SER A 70 -15.52 10.90 -1.63
CA SER A 70 -16.76 10.80 -2.40
C SER A 70 -16.58 9.83 -3.58
N ALA A 71 -17.69 9.37 -4.18
CA ALA A 71 -17.66 8.47 -5.33
C ALA A 71 -16.83 9.03 -6.51
N VAL A 72 -16.85 10.37 -6.72
CA VAL A 72 -16.07 11.03 -7.76
C VAL A 72 -14.58 11.06 -7.47
N LEU A 73 -14.19 11.10 -6.18
CA LEU A 73 -12.80 11.18 -5.73
C LEU A 73 -12.21 9.80 -5.42
N TYR A 74 -13.05 8.80 -5.28
CA TYR A 74 -12.59 7.44 -5.01
C TYR A 74 -11.98 6.84 -6.29
N PRO A 75 -10.74 6.33 -6.25
CA PRO A 75 -10.12 5.80 -7.44
C PRO A 75 -10.79 4.49 -7.88
N THR A 76 -10.89 4.27 -9.18
CA THR A 76 -11.44 3.04 -9.75
C THR A 76 -10.59 1.83 -9.33
N PRO A 77 -11.16 0.84 -8.64
CA PRO A 77 -10.46 -0.38 -8.31
C PRO A 77 -10.13 -1.18 -9.57
N ARG A 78 -8.96 -1.84 -9.56
CA ARG A 78 -8.51 -2.73 -10.62
C ARG A 78 -8.08 -4.07 -10.02
N PRO A 79 -8.32 -5.20 -10.67
CA PRO A 79 -7.84 -6.48 -10.19
C PRO A 79 -6.33 -6.46 -9.92
N ILE A 80 -5.91 -7.02 -8.78
CA ILE A 80 -4.48 -7.09 -8.40
C ILE A 80 -3.70 -7.88 -9.45
N GLU A 81 -4.30 -8.89 -10.05
CA GLU A 81 -3.72 -9.76 -11.06
C GLU A 81 -3.36 -9.01 -12.37
N GLU A 82 -3.96 -7.85 -12.62
CA GLU A 82 -3.61 -6.98 -13.75
C GLU A 82 -2.37 -6.11 -13.47
N ASN A 83 -1.94 -6.01 -12.21
CA ASN A 83 -0.79 -5.20 -11.84
C ASN A 83 0.52 -5.89 -12.25
N ASP A 84 1.32 -5.22 -13.10
CA ASP A 84 2.62 -5.74 -13.55
C ASP A 84 3.58 -6.04 -12.36
N LYS A 85 3.52 -5.25 -11.28
CA LYS A 85 4.32 -5.52 -10.07
C LYS A 85 3.88 -6.80 -9.38
N TYR A 86 2.56 -7.06 -9.33
CA TYR A 86 2.06 -8.31 -8.77
C TYR A 86 2.54 -9.50 -9.57
N ARG A 87 2.41 -9.46 -10.89
CA ARG A 87 2.86 -10.53 -11.80
C ARG A 87 4.35 -10.80 -11.66
N LYS A 88 5.19 -9.74 -11.53
CA LYS A 88 6.63 -9.89 -11.29
C LYS A 88 6.94 -10.53 -9.93
N VAL A 89 6.20 -10.14 -8.90
CA VAL A 89 6.36 -10.71 -7.55
C VAL A 89 5.88 -12.16 -7.52
N GLU A 90 4.71 -12.44 -8.08
CA GLU A 90 4.16 -13.79 -8.14
C GLU A 90 5.09 -14.75 -8.88
N ASP A 91 5.61 -14.33 -10.01
CA ASP A 91 6.57 -15.11 -10.80
C ASP A 91 7.89 -15.35 -10.04
N LEU A 92 8.42 -14.30 -9.34
CA LEU A 92 9.61 -14.46 -8.52
C LEU A 92 9.37 -15.39 -7.32
N VAL A 93 8.21 -15.34 -6.67
CA VAL A 93 7.88 -16.25 -5.56
C VAL A 93 7.88 -17.71 -6.02
N ARG A 94 7.41 -17.98 -7.22
CA ARG A 94 7.44 -19.35 -7.81
C ARG A 94 8.84 -19.81 -8.19
N ASN A 95 9.73 -18.88 -8.53
CA ASN A 95 11.08 -19.15 -9.02
C ASN A 95 12.17 -18.62 -8.05
N VAL A 96 11.91 -18.57 -6.74
CA VAL A 96 12.82 -17.92 -5.80
C VAL A 96 14.21 -18.56 -5.74
N GLU A 97 14.28 -19.87 -5.93
CA GLU A 97 15.54 -20.63 -5.92
C GLU A 97 16.35 -20.44 -7.23
N ASP A 98 15.66 -20.13 -8.33
CA ASP A 98 16.24 -19.72 -9.59
C ASP A 98 15.65 -18.38 -10.04
N TYR A 99 15.96 -17.31 -9.28
CA TYR A 99 15.46 -15.97 -9.55
C TYR A 99 15.85 -15.44 -10.92
N THR A 100 16.90 -16.01 -11.55
CA THR A 100 17.38 -15.59 -12.87
C THR A 100 16.38 -15.93 -13.99
N SER A 101 15.55 -16.94 -13.80
CA SER A 101 14.45 -17.27 -14.71
C SER A 101 13.22 -16.36 -14.54
N SER A 102 13.19 -15.51 -13.50
CA SER A 102 12.01 -14.69 -13.20
C SER A 102 11.83 -13.51 -14.16
N ARG A 103 10.55 -13.17 -14.42
CA ARG A 103 10.19 -11.98 -15.21
C ARG A 103 10.76 -10.68 -14.63
N TRP A 104 10.92 -10.62 -13.32
CA TRP A 104 11.46 -9.42 -12.69
C TRP A 104 12.94 -9.26 -12.99
N PHE A 105 13.71 -10.36 -12.93
CA PHE A 105 15.12 -10.36 -13.33
C PHE A 105 15.28 -9.97 -14.80
N HIS A 106 14.56 -10.61 -15.70
CA HIS A 106 14.61 -10.30 -17.13
C HIS A 106 14.23 -8.84 -17.43
N SER A 107 13.22 -8.29 -16.73
CA SER A 107 12.83 -6.89 -16.89
C SER A 107 13.95 -5.92 -16.47
N LEU A 108 14.69 -6.20 -15.38
CA LEU A 108 15.83 -5.36 -14.97
C LEU A 108 17.02 -5.50 -15.92
N MET A 109 17.30 -6.71 -16.42
CA MET A 109 18.34 -6.93 -17.43
C MET A 109 18.01 -6.20 -18.74
N GLN A 110 16.76 -6.20 -19.16
CA GLN A 110 16.31 -5.44 -20.33
C GLN A 110 16.46 -3.92 -20.12
N ASP A 111 16.07 -3.39 -18.94
CA ASP A 111 16.27 -1.97 -18.62
C ASP A 111 17.77 -1.61 -18.65
N LEU A 112 18.64 -2.45 -18.10
CA LEU A 112 20.08 -2.26 -18.13
C LEU A 112 20.62 -2.24 -19.56
N SER A 113 20.24 -3.23 -20.37
CA SER A 113 20.68 -3.33 -21.78
C SER A 113 20.20 -2.14 -22.63
N CYS A 114 18.92 -1.72 -22.48
CA CYS A 114 18.34 -0.66 -23.30
C CYS A 114 18.70 0.76 -22.85
N ARG A 115 18.96 0.97 -21.56
CA ARG A 115 19.11 2.31 -20.95
C ARG A 115 20.43 2.52 -20.25
N GLY A 116 21.33 1.52 -20.23
CA GLY A 116 22.56 1.53 -19.47
C GLY A 116 22.37 1.51 -17.95
N GLN A 117 21.14 1.40 -17.48
CA GLN A 117 20.81 1.36 -16.05
C GLN A 117 19.46 0.69 -15.81
N ALA A 118 19.33 -0.05 -14.72
CA ALA A 118 18.09 -0.51 -14.17
C ALA A 118 17.81 0.14 -12.81
N ARG A 119 16.55 0.20 -12.38
CA ARG A 119 16.18 0.86 -11.13
C ARG A 119 15.03 0.15 -10.42
N HIS A 120 15.21 -0.04 -9.12
CA HIS A 120 14.13 -0.42 -8.23
C HIS A 120 14.01 0.59 -7.08
N LYS A 121 12.94 1.41 -7.05
CA LYS A 121 12.77 2.51 -6.08
C LYS A 121 14.00 3.46 -6.09
N LYS A 122 14.76 3.49 -4.97
CA LYS A 122 15.98 4.28 -4.82
C LYS A 122 17.26 3.51 -5.18
N ILE A 123 17.17 2.20 -5.43
CA ILE A 123 18.31 1.35 -5.79
C ILE A 123 18.55 1.52 -7.28
N LEU A 124 19.71 2.03 -7.62
CA LEU A 124 20.22 2.17 -8.99
C LEU A 124 21.17 1.00 -9.25
N MET A 125 21.03 0.34 -10.37
CA MET A 125 21.83 -0.81 -10.81
C MET A 125 22.46 -0.43 -12.16
N LEU A 126 23.77 -0.41 -12.21
CA LEU A 126 24.57 -0.01 -13.38
C LEU A 126 25.27 -1.20 -14.05
N SER A 127 25.17 -2.36 -13.45
CA SER A 127 25.77 -3.60 -13.93
C SER A 127 24.86 -4.80 -13.67
N GLU A 128 25.13 -5.89 -14.37
CA GLU A 128 24.49 -7.18 -14.10
C GLU A 128 24.74 -7.66 -12.67
N THR A 129 25.98 -7.46 -12.17
CA THR A 129 26.35 -7.76 -10.78
C THR A 129 25.46 -7.02 -9.78
N ASP A 130 25.08 -5.77 -10.04
CA ASP A 130 24.20 -5.01 -9.15
C ASP A 130 22.77 -5.59 -9.18
N ILE A 131 22.32 -6.10 -10.32
CA ILE A 131 21.01 -6.76 -10.44
C ILE A 131 21.03 -8.08 -9.64
N HIS A 132 22.06 -8.92 -9.80
CA HIS A 132 22.23 -10.13 -9.00
C HIS A 132 22.27 -9.82 -7.49
N ARG A 133 23.03 -8.81 -7.08
CA ARG A 133 23.09 -8.35 -5.68
C ARG A 133 21.70 -7.94 -5.17
N PHE A 134 20.92 -7.22 -5.96
CA PHE A 134 19.56 -6.84 -5.59
C PHE A 134 18.67 -8.06 -5.29
N PHE A 135 18.76 -9.12 -6.08
CA PHE A 135 17.98 -10.35 -5.83
C PHE A 135 18.51 -11.09 -4.60
N LEU A 136 19.82 -11.29 -4.49
CA LEU A 136 20.45 -12.06 -3.41
C LEU A 136 20.37 -11.36 -2.04
N GLU A 137 20.45 -10.03 -1.99
CA GLU A 137 20.49 -9.29 -0.73
C GLU A 137 19.15 -8.64 -0.35
N TYR A 138 18.19 -8.53 -1.29
CA TYR A 138 16.92 -7.85 -1.01
C TYR A 138 15.69 -8.69 -1.38
N ALA A 139 15.54 -9.10 -2.66
CA ALA A 139 14.26 -9.65 -3.12
C ALA A 139 14.03 -11.08 -2.60
N CYS A 140 15.00 -11.99 -2.77
CA CYS A 140 14.89 -13.37 -2.30
C CYS A 140 14.90 -13.48 -0.77
N PRO A 141 15.79 -12.80 -0.02
CA PRO A 141 15.72 -12.78 1.45
C PRO A 141 14.38 -12.28 2.01
N LEU A 142 13.73 -11.33 1.34
CA LEU A 142 12.40 -10.87 1.75
C LEU A 142 11.34 -11.96 1.61
N ILE A 143 11.40 -12.77 0.53
CA ILE A 143 10.51 -13.92 0.32
C ILE A 143 10.77 -14.98 1.39
N HIS A 144 12.03 -15.38 1.58
CA HIS A 144 12.40 -16.39 2.57
C HIS A 144 12.06 -15.97 4.01
N SER A 145 12.23 -14.68 4.35
CA SER A 145 11.82 -14.18 5.66
C SER A 145 10.29 -14.32 5.87
N LEU A 146 9.49 -13.93 4.87
CA LEU A 146 8.04 -14.07 4.96
C LEU A 146 7.58 -15.54 5.00
N GLN A 147 8.29 -16.44 4.31
CA GLN A 147 8.01 -17.89 4.38
C GLN A 147 8.31 -18.47 5.75
N ARG A 148 9.45 -18.10 6.35
CA ARG A 148 9.92 -18.64 7.61
C ARG A 148 9.26 -18.01 8.83
N ASP A 149 9.21 -16.68 8.86
CA ASP A 149 8.87 -15.88 10.03
C ASP A 149 7.45 -15.31 9.99
N GLY A 150 6.77 -15.41 8.82
CA GLY A 150 5.49 -14.76 8.60
C GLY A 150 5.61 -13.23 8.47
N TYR A 151 4.51 -12.52 8.71
CA TYR A 151 4.48 -11.07 8.63
C TYR A 151 4.88 -10.44 9.96
N LEU A 152 6.13 -10.03 10.08
CA LEU A 152 6.68 -9.40 11.30
C LEU A 152 6.21 -7.93 11.37
N GLU A 153 5.23 -7.64 12.22
CA GLU A 153 4.58 -6.34 12.38
C GLU A 153 5.53 -5.30 12.95
N ASP A 154 6.28 -5.65 13.99
CA ASP A 154 7.14 -4.73 14.73
C ASP A 154 8.32 -4.19 13.92
N LEU A 155 8.74 -4.92 12.89
CA LEU A 155 9.89 -4.57 12.06
C LEU A 155 9.52 -3.72 10.82
N THR A 156 8.21 -3.46 10.60
CA THR A 156 7.81 -2.91 9.30
C THR A 156 6.58 -2.01 9.38
N SER A 157 6.62 -0.92 8.63
CA SER A 157 5.42 -0.10 8.44
C SER A 157 4.33 -0.94 7.76
N PRO A 158 3.08 -0.90 8.24
CA PRO A 158 1.96 -1.61 7.65
C PRO A 158 1.72 -1.17 6.20
N GLY A 159 1.23 -2.10 5.39
CA GLY A 159 0.69 -1.79 4.07
C GLY A 159 -0.46 -0.81 4.18
N THR A 160 -0.80 -0.12 3.09
CA THR A 160 -1.94 0.82 3.10
C THR A 160 -3.09 0.31 2.25
N VAL A 161 -4.32 0.59 2.70
CA VAL A 161 -5.57 0.20 2.04
C VAL A 161 -6.58 1.33 2.07
N LEU A 162 -7.54 1.29 1.13
CA LEU A 162 -8.76 2.09 1.15
C LEU A 162 -9.96 1.16 1.36
N ILE A 163 -11.01 1.67 2.01
CA ILE A 163 -12.28 0.95 2.16
C ILE A 163 -13.26 1.46 1.10
N GLY A 164 -13.79 0.56 0.28
CA GLY A 164 -14.77 0.81 -0.78
C GLY A 164 -16.17 1.09 -0.25
N ALA A 165 -17.12 1.34 -1.15
CA ALA A 165 -18.50 1.70 -0.79
C ALA A 165 -19.21 0.58 0.00
N ASP A 166 -18.96 -0.66 -0.37
CA ASP A 166 -19.58 -1.85 0.21
C ASP A 166 -18.76 -2.47 1.35
N GLY A 167 -17.64 -1.81 1.73
CA GLY A 167 -16.73 -2.28 2.75
C GLY A 167 -15.59 -3.16 2.23
N GLU A 168 -15.48 -3.34 0.93
CA GLU A 168 -14.34 -4.03 0.32
C GLU A 168 -13.03 -3.30 0.62
N ILE A 169 -11.98 -4.08 0.88
CA ILE A 169 -10.66 -3.56 1.17
C ILE A 169 -9.85 -3.56 -0.13
N HIS A 170 -9.41 -2.37 -0.55
CA HIS A 170 -8.61 -2.19 -1.75
C HIS A 170 -7.16 -1.85 -1.39
N LYS A 171 -6.19 -2.56 -1.99
CA LYS A 171 -4.77 -2.27 -1.77
C LYS A 171 -4.41 -0.90 -2.32
N ALA A 172 -3.72 -0.06 -1.51
CA ALA A 172 -3.25 1.26 -1.89
C ALA A 172 -1.78 1.48 -1.49
N GLY A 173 -1.04 2.22 -2.28
CA GLY A 173 0.26 2.82 -1.94
C GLY A 173 1.34 1.91 -1.36
N SER A 174 1.61 2.03 -0.06
CA SER A 174 2.84 1.54 0.59
C SER A 174 2.94 0.02 0.75
N ALA A 175 4.18 -0.48 1.01
CA ALA A 175 4.52 -1.87 1.30
C ALA A 175 4.01 -2.91 0.26
N THR A 176 3.86 -2.48 -1.00
CA THR A 176 3.22 -3.26 -2.08
C THR A 176 3.90 -4.62 -2.30
N HIS A 177 5.25 -4.68 -2.37
CA HIS A 177 5.94 -5.95 -2.60
C HIS A 177 5.73 -6.94 -1.46
N ARG A 178 5.89 -6.49 -0.21
CA ARG A 178 5.67 -7.35 0.96
C ARG A 178 4.23 -7.86 1.03
N PHE A 179 3.26 -7.00 0.75
CA PHE A 179 1.86 -7.39 0.69
C PHE A 179 1.60 -8.43 -0.41
N PHE A 180 2.17 -8.22 -1.61
CA PHE A 180 2.01 -9.15 -2.72
C PHE A 180 2.71 -10.49 -2.45
N ILE A 181 3.92 -10.47 -1.87
CA ILE A 181 4.61 -11.70 -1.45
C ILE A 181 3.77 -12.46 -0.42
N ALA A 182 3.26 -11.77 0.62
CA ALA A 182 2.41 -12.40 1.63
C ALA A 182 1.15 -13.02 1.01
N ARG A 183 0.51 -12.31 0.04
CA ARG A 183 -0.63 -12.84 -0.73
C ARG A 183 -0.26 -14.12 -1.49
N CYS A 184 0.86 -14.13 -2.22
CA CYS A 184 1.32 -15.29 -2.99
C CYS A 184 1.64 -16.48 -2.09
N LEU A 185 2.29 -16.23 -0.94
CA LEU A 185 2.68 -17.27 0.03
C LEU A 185 1.51 -17.74 0.92
N GLY A 186 0.40 -17.00 0.94
CA GLY A 186 -0.70 -17.27 1.87
C GLY A 186 -0.39 -16.92 3.33
N VAL A 187 0.57 -16.02 3.55
CA VAL A 187 0.89 -15.53 4.90
C VAL A 187 -0.28 -14.73 5.43
N ASN A 188 -0.85 -15.16 6.53
CA ASN A 188 -2.06 -14.61 7.14
C ASN A 188 -1.94 -14.70 8.68
N PRO A 189 -2.25 -13.60 9.41
CA PRO A 189 -2.71 -12.30 8.91
C PRO A 189 -1.57 -11.36 8.50
N VAL A 190 -1.92 -10.28 7.78
CA VAL A 190 -1.05 -9.14 7.54
C VAL A 190 -1.66 -7.87 8.10
N SER A 191 -0.84 -7.00 8.71
CA SER A 191 -1.28 -5.71 9.19
C SER A 191 -1.29 -4.68 8.07
N VAL A 192 -2.43 -3.99 7.92
CA VAL A 192 -2.62 -2.90 6.97
C VAL A 192 -3.23 -1.69 7.66
N ARG A 193 -2.83 -0.50 7.20
CA ARG A 193 -3.37 0.77 7.67
C ARG A 193 -4.43 1.29 6.71
N VAL A 194 -5.60 1.57 7.21
CA VAL A 194 -6.65 2.26 6.46
C VAL A 194 -6.28 3.73 6.31
N VAL A 195 -6.10 4.17 5.05
CA VAL A 195 -5.67 5.54 4.73
C VAL A 195 -6.78 6.37 4.09
N GLY A 196 -7.95 5.80 3.92
CA GLY A 196 -9.15 6.49 3.47
C GLY A 196 -10.32 5.53 3.33
N VAL A 197 -11.52 6.10 3.35
CA VAL A 197 -12.78 5.36 3.30
C VAL A 197 -13.74 6.02 2.31
N HIS A 198 -14.58 5.22 1.67
CA HIS A 198 -15.61 5.74 0.78
C HIS A 198 -16.79 6.35 1.55
N HIS A 199 -17.35 7.47 1.11
CA HIS A 199 -18.51 8.11 1.74
C HIS A 199 -19.73 7.16 1.87
N GLY A 200 -19.97 6.31 0.88
CA GLY A 200 -21.06 5.32 0.91
C GLY A 200 -20.94 4.36 2.08
N TRP A 201 -19.74 3.87 2.34
CA TRP A 201 -19.45 2.97 3.46
C TRP A 201 -19.72 3.62 4.83
N LEU A 202 -19.33 4.89 5.00
CA LEU A 202 -19.61 5.65 6.22
C LEU A 202 -21.13 5.85 6.40
N ARG A 203 -21.83 6.28 5.35
CA ARG A 203 -23.30 6.49 5.40
C ARG A 203 -24.07 5.24 5.73
N ALA A 204 -23.68 4.09 5.18
CA ALA A 204 -24.30 2.80 5.50
C ALA A 204 -24.19 2.43 6.98
N ARG A 205 -23.23 3.03 7.70
CA ARG A 205 -23.01 2.90 9.16
C ARG A 205 -23.57 4.06 9.96
N GLY A 206 -24.35 4.94 9.34
CA GLY A 206 -24.91 6.13 9.95
C GLY A 206 -23.83 7.16 10.36
N ILE A 207 -22.64 7.13 9.75
CA ILE A 207 -21.55 8.06 10.02
C ILE A 207 -21.55 9.15 8.95
N THR A 208 -21.76 10.40 9.36
CA THR A 208 -21.67 11.54 8.46
C THR A 208 -20.20 11.98 8.35
N PRO A 209 -19.60 12.05 7.14
CA PRO A 209 -18.15 12.28 6.97
C PRO A 209 -17.57 13.55 7.61
N ASN A 210 -18.42 14.56 7.87
CA ASN A 210 -18.00 15.85 8.44
C ASN A 210 -18.65 16.15 9.81
N SER A 211 -19.28 15.15 10.45
CA SER A 211 -19.84 15.31 11.81
C SER A 211 -18.73 15.34 12.86
N ASP A 212 -19.02 15.92 14.02
CA ASP A 212 -18.04 16.02 15.11
C ASP A 212 -17.74 14.65 15.76
N ASP A 213 -18.69 13.70 15.66
CA ASP A 213 -18.56 12.34 16.18
C ASP A 213 -17.80 11.38 15.24
N VAL A 214 -17.42 11.83 14.04
CA VAL A 214 -16.75 11.00 13.03
C VAL A 214 -15.48 10.34 13.57
N LEU A 215 -14.67 11.09 14.33
CA LEU A 215 -13.43 10.57 14.92
C LEU A 215 -13.66 9.51 16.00
N GLN A 216 -14.78 9.53 16.69
CA GLN A 216 -15.13 8.54 17.72
C GLN A 216 -15.68 7.25 17.11
N ARG A 217 -16.38 7.35 15.99
CA ARG A 217 -17.11 6.22 15.37
C ARG A 217 -16.32 5.47 14.31
N ILE A 218 -15.39 6.14 13.63
CA ILE A 218 -14.55 5.52 12.59
C ILE A 218 -13.73 4.35 13.13
N PRO A 219 -13.02 4.45 14.29
CA PRO A 219 -12.23 3.35 14.81
C PRO A 219 -13.01 2.05 14.95
N SER A 220 -14.14 2.10 15.64
CA SER A 220 -14.97 0.92 15.85
C SER A 220 -15.48 0.31 14.53
N ALA A 221 -15.85 1.17 13.56
CA ALA A 221 -16.29 0.72 12.25
C ALA A 221 -15.17 0.05 11.44
N ILE A 222 -13.95 0.58 11.51
CA ILE A 222 -12.75 0.02 10.85
C ILE A 222 -12.35 -1.31 11.51
N GLN A 223 -12.28 -1.32 12.84
CA GLN A 223 -11.90 -2.53 13.59
C GLN A 223 -12.88 -3.70 13.38
N ALA A 224 -14.14 -3.41 13.07
CA ALA A 224 -15.13 -4.43 12.72
C ALA A 224 -14.83 -5.16 11.38
N LEU A 225 -13.92 -4.65 10.56
CA LEU A 225 -13.44 -5.31 9.34
C LEU A 225 -12.33 -6.32 9.60
N SER A 226 -11.77 -6.37 10.82
CA SER A 226 -10.71 -7.32 11.18
C SER A 226 -11.33 -8.66 11.59
N PRO A 227 -11.06 -9.77 10.90
CA PRO A 227 -11.67 -11.08 11.18
C PRO A 227 -11.26 -11.68 12.55
N GLU A 228 -10.22 -11.20 13.20
CA GLU A 228 -9.58 -11.86 14.33
C GLU A 228 -10.13 -11.50 15.73
N ARG A 229 -11.18 -10.70 15.87
CA ARG A 229 -11.75 -10.42 17.21
C ARG A 229 -12.66 -11.52 17.77
N HIS A 230 -12.89 -12.60 17.02
CA HIS A 230 -13.87 -13.62 17.44
C HIS A 230 -13.29 -14.93 17.98
N THR A 231 -11.95 -15.08 18.11
CA THR A 231 -11.38 -16.34 18.58
C THR A 231 -10.14 -16.18 19.48
N LEU A 232 -10.28 -15.50 20.61
CA LEU A 232 -9.43 -15.79 21.77
C LEU A 232 -10.37 -16.26 22.89
N PRO A 233 -10.34 -17.56 23.28
CA PRO A 233 -10.92 -17.97 24.54
C PRO A 233 -10.16 -17.29 25.68
N PRO A 234 -10.82 -16.96 26.80
CA PRO A 234 -10.15 -16.37 27.94
C PRO A 234 -9.04 -17.34 28.39
N VAL A 235 -7.85 -16.80 28.57
CA VAL A 235 -6.73 -17.52 29.20
C VAL A 235 -7.17 -17.83 30.63
N SER A 236 -7.41 -19.08 30.89
CA SER A 236 -7.67 -19.63 32.23
C SER A 236 -6.36 -19.77 33.01
#